data_39f3220d7d48307e02449afe94667207
#
_entry.id   39f3220d7d48307e02449afe94667207
#
_cell.length_a   1.000
_cell.length_b   1.000
_cell.length_c   1.000
_cell.angle_alpha   90.00
_cell.angle_beta   90.00
_cell.angle_gamma   90.00
#
_symmetry.space_group_name_H-M   'P 1'
#
loop_
_entity.id
_entity.type
_entity.pdbx_description
1 polymer ?
#
loop_
_entity_poly.entity_id
_entity_poly.type
_entity_poly.pdbx_seq_one_letter_code
_entity_poly.pdbx_strand_id
1 'polypeptide(L)'
;MATFKERIDQAKHVSIIDLAVNNGVEVTDISSRYARGVEHDSLMFDKQKNTFSWFSQDKNGDTINFMQEYLGVENFKAAVDQILDGQEKNNYHKVDNEPIKREPFQYYFKNIKSITEVRKYLHEERGIDNDIITALNHKGLLQQDINQQAIFVWGRQGAPVGATVQGTQIDYEKFGKRGTSKYIGKNSQQDFGFNVSIGKPNKLMLFEAPIDLLSYWSEHKELRDTMLFSMDGLKERTVYNAMNYMYVAKNSLPTEGVFLGVDNDAAGHKFMDKFEQKAFTVADSTKEIVFHSMIPNDWDIPRDHLSIYQNISSEVGIDWKSLAAAHKAASNLDPQMYTANGYKYTGNLAYPEPKQPIQKVDRSLETELRKVAELIKDNSQSAEINWRHVFANDQHAENSDPVSKVADKAARYNEMYVNQGARPVIELKKDWNDDLRNKLNTASEERLLNNDYASSTGTLKVSRKVEQKRSKLVAEERTFNGAVKFFEADSPREMEFLIKNYGYNAVDKQDEHMMKPQQHTETRIKEHSLSR
;
A
#
# COMPACT_ATOMS: atom_id res chain seq x y z
N MET A 1 -7.69 -32.86 41.01
CA MET A 1 -7.29 -32.61 39.62
C MET A 1 -7.88 -31.28 39.18
N ALA A 2 -7.11 -30.43 38.56
CA ALA A 2 -7.62 -29.16 38.00
C ALA A 2 -8.68 -29.44 36.92
N THR A 3 -9.74 -28.66 36.90
CA THR A 3 -10.76 -28.72 35.85
C THR A 3 -10.16 -28.31 34.50
N PHE A 4 -10.78 -28.71 33.42
CA PHE A 4 -10.27 -28.32 32.09
C PHE A 4 -10.24 -26.79 31.90
N LYS A 5 -11.19 -26.07 32.50
CA LYS A 5 -11.21 -24.60 32.52
C LYS A 5 -10.01 -24.02 33.26
N GLU A 6 -9.64 -24.56 34.38
CA GLU A 6 -8.43 -24.14 35.13
C GLU A 6 -7.16 -24.45 34.37
N ARG A 7 -7.10 -25.56 33.61
CA ARG A 7 -5.97 -25.90 32.76
C ARG A 7 -5.81 -24.93 31.57
N ILE A 8 -6.92 -24.52 30.97
CA ILE A 8 -6.91 -23.47 29.93
C ILE A 8 -6.34 -22.18 30.49
N ASP A 9 -6.82 -21.78 31.68
CA ASP A 9 -6.35 -20.56 32.33
C ASP A 9 -4.84 -20.64 32.66
N GLN A 10 -4.40 -21.76 33.21
CA GLN A 10 -2.97 -22.01 33.44
C GLN A 10 -2.12 -21.92 32.13
N ALA A 11 -2.58 -22.53 31.05
CA ALA A 11 -1.88 -22.50 29.76
C ALA A 11 -1.76 -21.07 29.21
N LYS A 12 -2.76 -20.23 29.39
CA LYS A 12 -2.73 -18.82 28.96
C LYS A 12 -1.72 -17.96 29.74
N HIS A 13 -1.38 -18.36 30.95
CA HIS A 13 -0.42 -17.67 31.80
C HIS A 13 1.03 -18.17 31.62
N VAL A 14 1.26 -19.17 30.80
CA VAL A 14 2.60 -19.58 30.40
C VAL A 14 3.23 -18.51 29.52
N SER A 15 4.52 -18.18 29.74
CA SER A 15 5.24 -17.21 28.91
C SER A 15 5.24 -17.62 27.44
N ILE A 16 4.68 -16.78 26.58
CA ILE A 16 4.67 -17.02 25.14
C ILE A 16 6.06 -16.98 24.52
N ILE A 17 6.99 -16.24 25.11
CA ILE A 17 8.40 -16.20 24.67
C ILE A 17 9.07 -17.53 24.99
N ASP A 18 8.92 -18.04 26.24
CA ASP A 18 9.51 -19.32 26.60
C ASP A 18 8.94 -20.45 25.77
N LEU A 19 7.62 -20.39 25.52
CA LEU A 19 6.92 -21.34 24.64
C LEU A 19 7.50 -21.30 23.21
N ALA A 20 7.68 -20.11 22.65
CA ALA A 20 8.22 -19.94 21.31
C ALA A 20 9.66 -20.48 21.21
N VAL A 21 10.54 -20.05 22.10
CA VAL A 21 11.95 -20.45 22.11
C VAL A 21 12.12 -21.96 22.29
N ASN A 22 11.36 -22.58 23.20
CA ASN A 22 11.45 -24.02 23.42
C ASN A 22 10.85 -24.87 22.27
N ASN A 23 10.05 -24.25 21.39
CA ASN A 23 9.56 -24.88 20.17
C ASN A 23 10.40 -24.49 18.95
N GLY A 24 11.62 -23.98 19.13
CA GLY A 24 12.59 -23.72 18.06
C GLY A 24 12.38 -22.40 17.33
N VAL A 25 11.53 -21.51 17.85
CA VAL A 25 11.35 -20.17 17.26
C VAL A 25 12.40 -19.23 17.83
N GLU A 26 13.30 -18.78 16.97
CA GLU A 26 14.29 -17.78 17.37
C GLU A 26 13.64 -16.40 17.52
N VAL A 27 13.84 -15.77 18.69
CA VAL A 27 13.16 -14.53 19.07
C VAL A 27 14.20 -13.47 19.45
N THR A 28 14.02 -12.25 18.94
CA THR A 28 14.86 -11.08 19.25
C THR A 28 14.03 -10.00 19.95
N ASP A 29 14.56 -9.45 21.03
CA ASP A 29 13.94 -8.34 21.76
C ASP A 29 14.06 -7.04 20.98
N ILE A 30 12.90 -6.36 20.80
CA ILE A 30 12.83 -5.01 20.25
C ILE A 30 12.83 -3.98 21.38
N SER A 31 12.16 -4.32 22.49
CA SER A 31 12.04 -3.47 23.67
C SER A 31 11.75 -4.32 24.90
N SER A 32 11.67 -3.69 26.09
CA SER A 32 11.22 -4.35 27.30
C SER A 32 9.84 -5.03 27.15
N ARG A 33 8.98 -4.51 26.27
CA ARG A 33 7.63 -5.02 26.03
C ARG A 33 7.51 -5.92 24.81
N TYR A 34 8.21 -5.61 23.72
CA TYR A 34 8.04 -6.27 22.43
C TYR A 34 9.25 -7.10 22.04
N ALA A 35 8.98 -8.26 21.43
CA ALA A 35 9.96 -9.09 20.77
C ALA A 35 9.42 -9.49 19.38
N ARG A 36 10.29 -9.98 18.49
CA ARG A 36 9.90 -10.47 17.16
C ARG A 36 10.60 -11.79 16.84
N GLY A 37 9.99 -12.56 15.95
CA GLY A 37 10.63 -13.73 15.36
C GLY A 37 11.76 -13.32 14.42
N VAL A 38 12.89 -14.05 14.48
CA VAL A 38 14.05 -13.77 13.62
C VAL A 38 13.78 -14.23 12.18
N GLU A 39 13.19 -15.41 12.00
CA GLU A 39 12.84 -15.94 10.68
C GLU A 39 11.67 -15.23 10.02
N HIS A 40 10.76 -14.66 10.81
CA HIS A 40 9.55 -13.99 10.36
C HIS A 40 9.43 -12.60 10.99
N ASP A 41 9.93 -11.58 10.32
CA ASP A 41 9.90 -10.18 10.79
C ASP A 41 8.50 -9.67 11.14
N SER A 42 7.47 -10.26 10.54
CA SER A 42 6.06 -9.94 10.80
C SER A 42 5.47 -10.65 12.01
N LEU A 43 6.19 -11.60 12.63
CA LEU A 43 5.80 -12.26 13.87
C LEU A 43 6.25 -11.44 15.06
N MET A 44 5.30 -10.85 15.75
CA MET A 44 5.53 -9.97 16.91
C MET A 44 4.95 -10.57 18.18
N PHE A 45 5.67 -10.40 19.27
CA PHE A 45 5.21 -10.80 20.61
C PHE A 45 5.06 -9.58 21.51
N ASP A 46 3.93 -9.48 22.21
CA ASP A 46 3.72 -8.52 23.31
C ASP A 46 3.94 -9.27 24.63
N LYS A 47 5.14 -9.13 25.19
CA LYS A 47 5.55 -9.81 26.44
C LYS A 47 4.67 -9.46 27.63
N GLN A 48 4.12 -8.25 27.66
CA GLN A 48 3.26 -7.79 28.75
C GLN A 48 1.84 -8.33 28.65
N LYS A 49 1.32 -8.49 27.42
CA LYS A 49 0.01 -9.09 27.18
C LYS A 49 0.06 -10.60 27.06
N ASN A 50 1.25 -11.16 26.93
CA ASN A 50 1.47 -12.56 26.64
C ASN A 50 0.74 -13.03 25.38
N THR A 51 0.85 -12.26 24.29
CA THR A 51 0.19 -12.51 23.02
C THR A 51 1.16 -12.40 21.86
N PHE A 52 0.79 -13.02 20.73
CA PHE A 52 1.48 -12.83 19.45
C PHE A 52 0.57 -12.15 18.44
N SER A 53 1.20 -11.58 17.39
CA SER A 53 0.57 -11.09 16.17
C SER A 53 1.47 -11.42 14.99
N TRP A 54 0.98 -12.24 14.08
CA TRP A 54 1.69 -12.59 12.84
C TRP A 54 1.06 -11.83 11.67
N PHE A 55 1.53 -10.61 11.47
CA PHE A 55 0.91 -9.64 10.57
C PHE A 55 0.81 -10.09 9.11
N SER A 56 1.79 -10.84 8.60
CA SER A 56 1.75 -11.34 7.21
C SER A 56 0.72 -12.46 6.98
N GLN A 57 0.25 -13.11 8.07
CA GLN A 57 -0.71 -14.20 8.03
C GLN A 57 -2.08 -13.83 8.63
N ASP A 58 -2.23 -12.58 9.12
CA ASP A 58 -3.44 -12.10 9.82
C ASP A 58 -3.84 -13.00 11.00
N LYS A 59 -2.85 -13.55 11.71
CA LYS A 59 -3.03 -14.43 12.86
C LYS A 59 -2.58 -13.75 14.13
N ASN A 60 -3.34 -13.92 15.20
CA ASN A 60 -2.99 -13.36 16.50
C ASN A 60 -3.69 -14.13 17.63
N GLY A 61 -3.22 -13.97 18.85
CA GLY A 61 -3.86 -14.58 20.00
C GLY A 61 -2.94 -14.79 21.18
N ASP A 62 -3.39 -15.65 22.10
CA ASP A 62 -2.67 -16.07 23.28
C ASP A 62 -1.75 -17.28 22.99
N THR A 63 -1.18 -17.86 24.03
CA THR A 63 -0.31 -19.03 23.94
C THR A 63 -0.97 -20.24 23.28
N ILE A 64 -2.27 -20.45 23.52
CA ILE A 64 -3.00 -21.57 22.93
C ILE A 64 -3.20 -21.33 21.42
N ASN A 65 -3.57 -20.11 21.04
CA ASN A 65 -3.64 -19.73 19.63
C ASN A 65 -2.27 -19.82 18.95
N PHE A 66 -1.18 -19.48 19.64
CA PHE A 66 0.17 -19.62 19.10
C PHE A 66 0.51 -21.07 18.77
N MET A 67 0.18 -22.02 19.66
CA MET A 67 0.33 -23.45 19.40
C MET A 67 -0.45 -23.91 18.17
N GLN A 68 -1.69 -23.41 18.02
CA GLN A 68 -2.57 -23.82 16.92
C GLN A 68 -2.18 -23.14 15.60
N GLU A 69 -2.02 -21.82 15.61
CA GLU A 69 -1.92 -21.00 14.40
C GLU A 69 -0.50 -20.88 13.86
N TYR A 70 0.51 -20.98 14.72
CA TYR A 70 1.91 -20.90 14.33
C TYR A 70 2.61 -22.25 14.35
N LEU A 71 2.43 -23.04 15.39
CA LEU A 71 3.07 -24.36 15.56
C LEU A 71 2.25 -25.51 14.97
N GLY A 72 1.05 -25.26 14.44
CA GLY A 72 0.25 -26.24 13.71
C GLY A 72 -0.40 -27.34 14.54
N VAL A 73 -0.62 -27.12 15.85
CA VAL A 73 -1.30 -28.10 16.70
C VAL A 73 -2.81 -27.99 16.50
N GLU A 74 -3.39 -28.87 15.69
CA GLU A 74 -4.81 -28.79 15.29
C GLU A 74 -5.81 -28.90 16.45
N ASN A 75 -5.52 -29.76 17.43
CA ASN A 75 -6.45 -30.04 18.52
C ASN A 75 -6.25 -29.08 19.71
N PHE A 76 -7.28 -28.32 20.06
CA PHE A 76 -7.26 -27.35 21.16
C PHE A 76 -6.84 -27.99 22.53
N LYS A 77 -7.36 -29.18 22.82
CA LYS A 77 -6.99 -29.89 24.04
C LYS A 77 -5.52 -30.31 24.01
N ALA A 78 -5.05 -30.80 22.88
CA ALA A 78 -3.64 -31.17 22.71
C ALA A 78 -2.72 -29.95 22.85
N ALA A 79 -3.12 -28.77 22.34
CA ALA A 79 -2.37 -27.54 22.54
C ALA A 79 -2.25 -27.17 24.04
N VAL A 80 -3.36 -27.22 24.78
CA VAL A 80 -3.35 -26.97 26.23
C VAL A 80 -2.45 -27.99 26.98
N ASP A 81 -2.57 -29.26 26.62
CA ASP A 81 -1.80 -30.34 27.28
C ASP A 81 -0.30 -30.15 26.98
N GLN A 82 0.10 -29.88 25.73
CA GLN A 82 1.51 -29.66 25.36
C GLN A 82 2.11 -28.42 26.02
N ILE A 83 1.36 -27.32 26.16
CA ILE A 83 1.82 -26.12 26.87
C ILE A 83 2.13 -26.46 28.34
N LEU A 84 1.22 -27.14 29.02
CA LEU A 84 1.37 -27.47 30.43
C LEU A 84 2.47 -28.53 30.67
N ASP A 85 2.56 -29.54 29.81
CA ASP A 85 3.64 -30.53 29.85
C ASP A 85 5.00 -29.88 29.60
N GLY A 86 5.06 -28.93 28.66
CA GLY A 86 6.26 -28.14 28.38
C GLY A 86 6.63 -27.25 29.58
N GLN A 87 5.66 -26.67 30.25
CA GLN A 87 5.88 -25.88 31.47
C GLN A 87 6.49 -26.73 32.59
N GLU A 88 5.97 -27.94 32.83
CA GLU A 88 6.52 -28.84 33.84
C GLU A 88 7.94 -29.29 33.53
N LYS A 89 8.25 -29.59 32.26
CA LYS A 89 9.57 -30.08 31.81
C LYS A 89 10.63 -28.99 31.73
N ASN A 90 10.27 -27.80 31.29
CA ASN A 90 11.21 -26.73 30.92
C ASN A 90 11.13 -25.52 31.87
N ASN A 91 10.29 -25.56 32.90
CA ASN A 91 10.13 -24.52 33.91
C ASN A 91 9.87 -23.11 33.31
N TYR A 92 8.89 -23.03 32.40
CA TYR A 92 8.52 -21.75 31.77
C TYR A 92 8.07 -20.71 32.81
N HIS A 93 8.40 -19.46 32.57
CA HIS A 93 7.94 -18.37 33.41
C HIS A 93 6.41 -18.23 33.33
N LYS A 94 5.80 -17.88 34.45
CA LYS A 94 4.39 -17.47 34.46
C LYS A 94 4.31 -15.96 34.24
N VAL A 95 3.38 -15.56 33.39
CA VAL A 95 3.09 -14.15 33.13
C VAL A 95 1.74 -13.84 33.75
N ASP A 96 1.69 -12.91 34.71
CA ASP A 96 0.44 -12.40 35.23
C ASP A 96 -0.19 -11.47 34.19
N ASN A 97 -1.17 -12.02 33.46
CA ASN A 97 -1.95 -11.30 32.47
C ASN A 97 -3.09 -10.52 33.13
N GLU A 98 -2.79 -9.66 34.08
CA GLU A 98 -3.84 -8.73 34.52
C GLU A 98 -4.30 -7.91 33.32
N PRO A 99 -5.62 -7.79 33.09
CA PRO A 99 -6.13 -6.96 32.00
C PRO A 99 -5.61 -5.54 32.20
N ILE A 100 -4.73 -5.10 31.28
CA ILE A 100 -4.18 -3.75 31.37
C ILE A 100 -5.34 -2.78 31.34
N LYS A 101 -5.64 -2.15 32.47
CA LYS A 101 -6.58 -1.04 32.54
C LYS A 101 -6.07 0.03 31.60
N ARG A 102 -6.69 0.15 30.42
CA ARG A 102 -6.31 1.19 29.47
C ARG A 102 -6.79 2.53 30.00
N GLU A 103 -5.84 3.40 30.23
CA GLU A 103 -6.17 4.80 30.50
C GLU A 103 -6.70 5.45 29.20
N PRO A 104 -7.62 6.42 29.33
CA PRO A 104 -8.02 7.23 28.19
C PRO A 104 -6.80 7.91 27.53
N PHE A 105 -6.87 8.10 26.22
CA PHE A 105 -5.83 8.82 25.50
C PHE A 105 -5.68 10.22 26.08
N GLN A 106 -4.44 10.58 26.38
CA GLN A 106 -4.05 11.95 26.70
C GLN A 106 -3.05 12.41 25.65
N TYR A 107 -3.27 13.58 25.10
CA TYR A 107 -2.36 14.14 24.12
C TYR A 107 -1.04 14.54 24.79
N TYR A 108 0.04 13.85 24.46
CA TYR A 108 1.35 13.99 25.11
C TYR A 108 2.46 14.50 24.18
N PHE A 109 2.16 14.74 22.92
CA PHE A 109 3.16 15.19 21.95
C PHE A 109 3.54 16.65 22.21
N LYS A 110 4.83 16.94 22.12
CA LYS A 110 5.36 18.30 22.28
C LYS A 110 5.34 18.99 20.91
N ASN A 111 4.26 19.68 20.61
CA ASN A 111 4.10 20.37 19.33
C ASN A 111 4.97 21.61 19.24
N ILE A 112 5.39 21.93 18.01
CA ILE A 112 5.96 23.21 17.63
C ILE A 112 4.96 24.00 16.77
N LYS A 113 5.10 25.33 16.76
CA LYS A 113 4.15 26.22 16.04
C LYS A 113 4.22 26.04 14.52
N SER A 114 5.42 25.82 13.99
CA SER A 114 5.62 25.61 12.55
C SER A 114 5.46 24.14 12.19
N ILE A 115 4.83 23.87 11.04
CA ILE A 115 4.76 22.51 10.46
C ILE A 115 5.61 22.42 9.18
N THR A 116 6.72 23.14 9.10
CA THR A 116 7.53 23.27 7.87
C THR A 116 8.02 21.91 7.37
N GLU A 117 8.59 21.06 8.24
CA GLU A 117 9.10 19.75 7.84
C GLU A 117 7.98 18.78 7.49
N VAL A 118 6.88 18.81 8.23
CA VAL A 118 5.69 18.04 7.93
C VAL A 118 5.08 18.48 6.59
N ARG A 119 4.99 19.78 6.33
CA ARG A 119 4.51 20.31 5.05
C ARG A 119 5.40 19.89 3.90
N LYS A 120 6.72 20.03 4.06
CA LYS A 120 7.70 19.59 3.07
C LYS A 120 7.51 18.11 2.75
N TYR A 121 7.48 17.26 3.75
CA TYR A 121 7.28 15.83 3.57
C TYR A 121 5.95 15.49 2.89
N LEU A 122 4.83 16.03 3.40
CA LEU A 122 3.51 15.70 2.86
C LEU A 122 3.31 16.27 1.44
N HIS A 123 3.75 17.51 1.19
CA HIS A 123 3.56 18.13 -0.11
C HIS A 123 4.61 17.69 -1.13
N GLU A 124 5.88 17.81 -0.79
CA GLU A 124 6.95 17.55 -1.76
C GLU A 124 7.23 16.06 -1.95
N GLU A 125 7.26 15.24 -0.88
CA GLU A 125 7.56 13.82 -1.01
C GLU A 125 6.32 12.96 -1.28
N ARG A 126 5.14 13.36 -0.75
CA ARG A 126 3.90 12.62 -0.86
C ARG A 126 2.89 13.22 -1.84
N GLY A 127 3.10 14.43 -2.33
CA GLY A 127 2.23 15.09 -3.30
C GLY A 127 0.91 15.61 -2.74
N ILE A 128 0.73 15.62 -1.42
CA ILE A 128 -0.51 16.06 -0.77
C ILE A 128 -0.72 17.56 -1.01
N ASP A 129 -1.97 17.93 -1.31
CA ASP A 129 -2.35 19.30 -1.58
C ASP A 129 -2.10 20.24 -0.38
N ASN A 130 -1.49 21.40 -0.65
CA ASN A 130 -1.13 22.38 0.40
C ASN A 130 -2.33 22.99 1.11
N ASP A 131 -3.47 23.14 0.44
CA ASP A 131 -4.67 23.70 1.07
C ASP A 131 -5.27 22.71 2.06
N ILE A 132 -5.22 21.41 1.74
CA ILE A 132 -5.61 20.33 2.66
C ILE A 132 -4.71 20.33 3.90
N ILE A 133 -3.38 20.36 3.71
CA ILE A 133 -2.40 20.43 4.81
C ILE A 133 -2.68 21.65 5.71
N THR A 134 -2.91 22.80 5.09
CA THR A 134 -3.21 24.06 5.80
C THR A 134 -4.51 23.96 6.58
N ALA A 135 -5.58 23.45 5.98
CA ALA A 135 -6.89 23.29 6.62
C ALA A 135 -6.83 22.32 7.81
N LEU A 136 -6.11 21.21 7.69
CA LEU A 136 -5.92 20.25 8.77
C LEU A 136 -5.12 20.81 9.93
N ASN A 137 -4.05 21.56 9.63
CA ASN A 137 -3.25 22.21 10.67
C ASN A 137 -4.05 23.27 11.42
N HIS A 138 -4.81 24.13 10.73
CA HIS A 138 -5.68 25.12 11.36
C HIS A 138 -6.74 24.50 12.27
N LYS A 139 -7.27 23.31 11.89
CA LYS A 139 -8.21 22.57 12.73
C LYS A 139 -7.57 21.77 13.86
N GLY A 140 -6.24 21.82 14.00
CA GLY A 140 -5.51 21.01 14.99
C GLY A 140 -5.48 19.51 14.72
N LEU A 141 -5.90 19.08 13.52
CA LEU A 141 -5.93 17.67 13.13
C LEU A 141 -4.58 17.18 12.58
N LEU A 142 -3.71 18.10 12.18
CA LEU A 142 -2.33 17.82 11.75
C LEU A 142 -1.39 18.75 12.52
N GLN A 143 -0.43 18.15 13.21
CA GLN A 143 0.56 18.86 14.00
C GLN A 143 1.97 18.38 13.66
N GLN A 144 2.97 19.16 14.05
CA GLN A 144 4.38 18.75 14.04
C GLN A 144 4.92 18.74 15.46
N ASP A 145 5.57 17.66 15.86
CA ASP A 145 6.25 17.60 17.14
C ASP A 145 7.70 18.10 17.06
N ILE A 146 8.38 18.14 18.21
CA ILE A 146 9.79 18.55 18.32
C ILE A 146 10.74 17.61 17.56
N ASN A 147 10.32 16.38 17.24
CA ASN A 147 11.08 15.40 16.45
C ASN A 147 10.76 15.51 14.96
N GLN A 148 10.10 16.58 14.53
CA GLN A 148 9.68 16.80 13.14
C GLN A 148 8.70 15.75 12.61
N GLN A 149 8.01 15.01 13.47
CA GLN A 149 7.05 13.99 13.07
C GLN A 149 5.68 14.61 12.78
N ALA A 150 4.98 14.08 11.77
CA ALA A 150 3.59 14.42 11.50
C ALA A 150 2.67 13.68 12.48
N ILE A 151 1.88 14.43 13.23
CA ILE A 151 0.91 13.92 14.20
C ILE A 151 -0.49 14.12 13.61
N PHE A 152 -1.11 13.03 13.15
CA PHE A 152 -2.51 13.01 12.71
C PHE A 152 -3.40 12.76 13.93
N VAL A 153 -4.07 13.78 14.40
CA VAL A 153 -4.85 13.76 15.65
C VAL A 153 -6.25 13.22 15.37
N TRP A 154 -6.65 12.17 16.10
CA TRP A 154 -7.99 11.60 16.00
C TRP A 154 -8.93 12.36 16.93
N GLY A 155 -9.90 13.06 16.35
CA GLY A 155 -10.81 13.90 17.11
C GLY A 155 -12.20 13.29 17.29
N ARG A 156 -12.74 13.45 18.50
CA ARG A 156 -14.17 13.35 18.76
C ARG A 156 -14.65 14.67 19.34
N GLN A 157 -15.47 15.43 18.60
CA GLN A 157 -16.12 16.66 19.08
C GLN A 157 -15.18 17.58 19.90
N GLY A 158 -13.95 17.77 19.43
CA GLY A 158 -12.97 18.65 20.07
C GLY A 158 -12.05 17.99 21.11
N ALA A 159 -12.30 16.73 21.50
CA ALA A 159 -11.40 15.98 22.37
C ALA A 159 -10.58 14.95 21.57
N PRO A 160 -9.23 14.95 21.65
CA PRO A 160 -8.41 13.92 21.04
C PRO A 160 -8.65 12.55 21.68
N VAL A 161 -8.85 11.52 20.87
CA VAL A 161 -9.01 10.13 21.33
C VAL A 161 -7.89 9.22 20.86
N GLY A 162 -6.92 9.76 20.11
CA GLY A 162 -5.78 9.05 19.60
C GLY A 162 -4.96 9.89 18.64
N ALA A 163 -3.89 9.31 18.13
CA ALA A 163 -3.06 9.91 17.10
C ALA A 163 -2.32 8.84 16.29
N THR A 164 -2.17 9.07 15.00
CA THR A 164 -1.21 8.37 14.14
C THR A 164 0.01 9.24 13.98
N VAL A 165 1.18 8.66 14.17
CA VAL A 165 2.46 9.37 14.04
C VAL A 165 3.21 8.86 12.83
N GLN A 166 3.66 9.78 11.98
CA GLN A 166 4.42 9.52 10.77
C GLN A 166 5.73 10.30 10.81
N GLY A 167 6.86 9.59 10.72
CA GLY A 167 8.17 10.23 10.56
C GLY A 167 8.28 10.91 9.20
N THR A 168 8.98 12.04 9.17
CA THR A 168 9.23 12.82 7.94
C THR A 168 10.64 12.63 7.39
N GLN A 169 11.55 12.10 8.20
CA GLN A 169 12.93 11.83 7.79
C GLN A 169 13.02 10.42 7.18
N ILE A 170 13.49 10.35 5.95
CA ILE A 170 13.63 9.09 5.22
C ILE A 170 14.97 8.45 5.60
N ASP A 171 14.90 7.22 6.11
CA ASP A 171 16.05 6.40 6.48
C ASP A 171 15.73 4.93 6.17
N TYR A 172 16.16 4.48 5.00
CA TYR A 172 15.93 3.10 4.54
C TYR A 172 16.78 2.06 5.28
N GLU A 173 17.93 2.44 5.85
CA GLU A 173 18.76 1.53 6.64
C GLU A 173 18.05 1.17 7.94
N LYS A 174 17.43 2.17 8.58
CA LYS A 174 16.72 2.00 9.85
C LYS A 174 15.32 1.44 9.71
N PHE A 175 14.58 1.84 8.70
CA PHE A 175 13.14 1.54 8.57
C PHE A 175 12.81 0.59 7.40
N GLY A 176 13.83 0.02 6.72
CA GLY A 176 13.66 -0.87 5.58
C GLY A 176 12.89 -0.19 4.44
N LYS A 177 12.15 -0.97 3.67
CA LYS A 177 11.39 -0.48 2.48
C LYS A 177 10.42 0.67 2.80
N ARG A 178 9.96 0.81 4.03
CA ARG A 178 9.06 1.89 4.47
C ARG A 178 9.76 3.25 4.49
N GLY A 179 11.04 3.29 4.75
CA GLY A 179 11.88 4.48 4.79
C GLY A 179 11.61 5.45 5.96
N THR A 180 10.50 5.30 6.70
CA THR A 180 10.13 6.20 7.80
C THR A 180 9.48 5.44 8.96
N SER A 181 9.50 6.04 10.16
CA SER A 181 8.75 5.52 11.30
C SER A 181 7.24 5.74 11.13
N LYS A 182 6.43 4.78 11.54
CA LYS A 182 4.97 4.92 11.66
C LYS A 182 4.50 4.14 12.88
N TYR A 183 3.72 4.79 13.74
CA TYR A 183 3.12 4.15 14.92
C TYR A 183 1.85 4.86 15.38
N ILE A 184 1.06 4.16 16.18
CA ILE A 184 -0.14 4.72 16.83
C ILE A 184 0.26 5.20 18.22
N GLY A 185 -0.16 6.41 18.60
CA GLY A 185 0.11 7.00 19.90
C GLY A 185 -0.39 6.12 21.05
N LYS A 186 0.34 6.12 22.19
CA LYS A 186 0.01 5.32 23.37
C LYS A 186 -1.42 5.63 23.84
N ASN A 187 -2.17 4.62 24.25
CA ASN A 187 -3.55 4.70 24.73
C ASN A 187 -4.56 5.26 23.71
N SER A 188 -4.22 5.37 22.43
CA SER A 188 -5.21 5.71 21.40
C SER A 188 -6.38 4.74 21.41
N GLN A 189 -7.58 5.23 21.13
CA GLN A 189 -8.79 4.43 21.10
C GLN A 189 -8.64 3.25 20.13
N GLN A 190 -8.99 2.05 20.60
CA GLN A 190 -8.92 0.85 19.76
C GLN A 190 -9.94 0.92 18.63
N ASP A 191 -9.58 0.28 17.51
CA ASP A 191 -10.44 0.16 16.34
C ASP A 191 -11.07 1.50 15.93
N PHE A 192 -10.24 2.56 15.98
CA PHE A 192 -10.57 3.91 15.57
C PHE A 192 -9.36 4.51 14.84
N GLY A 193 -9.51 5.70 14.22
CA GLY A 193 -8.43 6.28 13.45
C GLY A 193 -8.61 7.76 13.10
N PHE A 194 -7.64 8.30 12.39
CA PHE A 194 -7.70 9.65 11.87
C PHE A 194 -8.88 9.82 10.93
N ASN A 195 -9.65 10.90 11.09
CA ASN A 195 -10.83 11.11 10.28
C ASN A 195 -11.14 12.58 10.04
N VAL A 196 -11.78 12.85 8.93
CA VAL A 196 -12.22 14.19 8.50
C VAL A 196 -13.63 14.11 7.93
N SER A 197 -14.50 15.04 8.32
CA SER A 197 -15.82 15.19 7.73
C SER A 197 -15.87 16.42 6.81
N ILE A 198 -16.34 16.22 5.60
CA ILE A 198 -16.58 17.23 4.58
C ILE A 198 -18.10 17.36 4.45
N GLY A 199 -18.65 18.54 4.70
CA GLY A 199 -20.10 18.76 4.70
C GLY A 199 -20.86 17.97 5.77
N LYS A 200 -22.08 17.54 5.47
CA LYS A 200 -22.92 16.64 6.29
C LYS A 200 -22.81 15.23 5.71
N PRO A 201 -21.94 14.36 6.26
CA PRO A 201 -21.58 13.13 5.59
C PRO A 201 -22.76 12.15 5.48
N ASN A 202 -23.01 11.67 4.28
CA ASN A 202 -23.89 10.56 3.94
C ASN A 202 -23.15 9.42 3.22
N LYS A 203 -21.85 9.58 3.06
CA LYS A 203 -20.90 8.66 2.46
C LYS A 203 -19.71 8.45 3.40
N LEU A 204 -19.24 7.22 3.54
CA LEU A 204 -18.08 6.88 4.34
C LEU A 204 -16.99 6.26 3.46
N MET A 205 -15.80 6.82 3.48
CA MET A 205 -14.65 6.28 2.75
C MET A 205 -13.54 5.95 3.74
N LEU A 206 -13.05 4.70 3.71
CA LEU A 206 -12.01 4.22 4.61
C LEU A 206 -10.75 3.85 3.83
N PHE A 207 -9.60 4.19 4.41
CA PHE A 207 -8.26 3.97 3.84
C PHE A 207 -7.35 3.28 4.85
N GLU A 208 -6.28 2.63 4.38
CA GLU A 208 -5.34 1.95 5.29
C GLU A 208 -4.53 2.92 6.14
N ALA A 209 -4.18 4.08 5.61
CA ALA A 209 -3.37 5.07 6.31
C ALA A 209 -3.86 6.50 6.09
N PRO A 210 -3.48 7.46 6.98
CA PRO A 210 -3.79 8.87 6.78
C PRO A 210 -3.24 9.44 5.47
N ILE A 211 -2.07 8.96 5.01
CA ILE A 211 -1.46 9.43 3.76
C ILE A 211 -2.32 9.02 2.57
N ASP A 212 -2.84 7.79 2.52
CA ASP A 212 -3.72 7.33 1.44
C ASP A 212 -5.03 8.12 1.39
N LEU A 213 -5.62 8.35 2.56
CA LEU A 213 -6.78 9.22 2.72
C LEU A 213 -6.52 10.62 2.15
N LEU A 214 -5.40 11.24 2.50
CA LEU A 214 -5.05 12.59 2.04
C LEU A 214 -4.70 12.61 0.56
N SER A 215 -4.10 11.55 0.05
CA SER A 215 -3.79 11.38 -1.38
C SER A 215 -5.07 11.34 -2.21
N TYR A 216 -6.01 10.48 -1.80
CA TYR A 216 -7.32 10.43 -2.43
C TYR A 216 -8.04 11.79 -2.39
N TRP A 217 -8.05 12.47 -1.23
CA TRP A 217 -8.67 13.79 -1.12
C TRP A 217 -7.97 14.84 -1.97
N SER A 218 -6.65 14.78 -2.13
CA SER A 218 -5.89 15.69 -3.00
C SER A 218 -6.26 15.57 -4.47
N GLU A 219 -6.62 14.37 -4.93
CA GLU A 219 -7.11 14.11 -6.29
C GLU A 219 -8.60 14.46 -6.46
N HIS A 220 -9.40 14.38 -5.38
CA HIS A 220 -10.84 14.51 -5.38
C HIS A 220 -11.30 15.68 -4.50
N LYS A 221 -10.88 16.91 -4.86
CA LYS A 221 -11.21 18.14 -4.12
C LYS A 221 -12.70 18.51 -4.19
N GLU A 222 -13.40 17.94 -5.15
CA GLU A 222 -14.86 18.12 -5.33
C GLU A 222 -15.70 17.32 -4.32
N LEU A 223 -15.12 16.48 -3.49
CA LEU A 223 -15.82 15.70 -2.48
C LEU A 223 -16.78 16.56 -1.65
N ARG A 224 -18.01 16.07 -1.48
CA ARG A 224 -19.05 16.67 -0.65
C ARG A 224 -19.67 15.58 0.22
N ASP A 225 -20.20 16.00 1.33
CA ASP A 225 -21.01 15.18 2.25
C ASP A 225 -20.39 13.81 2.55
N THR A 226 -19.06 13.79 2.73
CA THR A 226 -18.25 12.58 2.87
C THR A 226 -17.47 12.59 4.18
N MET A 227 -17.45 11.46 4.88
CA MET A 227 -16.49 11.20 5.95
C MET A 227 -15.34 10.37 5.38
N LEU A 228 -14.12 10.89 5.50
CA LEU A 228 -12.88 10.19 5.22
C LEU A 228 -12.31 9.64 6.53
N PHE A 229 -11.90 8.38 6.53
CA PHE A 229 -11.45 7.69 7.73
C PHE A 229 -10.23 6.81 7.45
N SER A 230 -9.21 6.86 8.31
CA SER A 230 -8.05 5.96 8.26
C SER A 230 -8.23 4.82 9.25
N MET A 231 -8.00 3.59 8.81
CA MET A 231 -8.06 2.41 9.68
C MET A 231 -6.74 2.15 10.43
N ASP A 232 -5.63 2.75 9.98
CA ASP A 232 -4.27 2.45 10.43
C ASP A 232 -3.95 0.95 10.37
N GLY A 233 -4.13 0.38 9.17
CA GLY A 233 -4.07 -1.02 8.79
C GLY A 233 -5.45 -1.62 8.51
N LEU A 234 -5.50 -2.87 8.09
CA LEU A 234 -6.73 -3.58 7.71
C LEU A 234 -7.48 -4.09 8.95
N LYS A 235 -8.37 -3.27 9.50
CA LYS A 235 -9.12 -3.57 10.73
C LYS A 235 -10.62 -3.55 10.49
N GLU A 236 -11.24 -4.72 10.41
CA GLU A 236 -12.69 -4.86 10.17
C GLU A 236 -13.54 -4.11 11.20
N ARG A 237 -13.18 -4.18 12.50
CA ARG A 237 -13.90 -3.47 13.56
C ARG A 237 -13.87 -1.96 13.40
N THR A 238 -12.80 -1.39 12.82
CA THR A 238 -12.72 0.04 12.56
C THR A 238 -13.78 0.49 11.56
N VAL A 239 -14.12 -0.34 10.57
CA VAL A 239 -15.18 -0.05 9.60
C VAL A 239 -16.52 0.15 10.31
N TYR A 240 -16.91 -0.81 11.17
CA TYR A 240 -18.17 -0.71 11.93
C TYR A 240 -18.15 0.44 12.95
N ASN A 241 -17.01 0.67 13.59
CA ASN A 241 -16.87 1.78 14.53
C ASN A 241 -16.95 3.15 13.84
N ALA A 242 -16.45 3.27 12.62
CA ALA A 242 -16.58 4.49 11.81
C ALA A 242 -18.03 4.74 11.40
N MET A 243 -18.78 3.70 11.00
CA MET A 243 -20.23 3.80 10.74
C MET A 243 -20.99 4.25 12.00
N ASN A 244 -20.71 3.61 13.15
CA ASN A 244 -21.33 3.99 14.41
C ASN A 244 -20.95 5.42 14.85
N TYR A 245 -19.69 5.81 14.65
CA TYR A 245 -19.25 7.19 14.92
C TYR A 245 -19.99 8.21 14.04
N MET A 246 -20.18 7.90 12.78
CA MET A 246 -20.95 8.74 11.87
C MET A 246 -22.41 8.87 12.34
N TYR A 247 -23.03 7.79 12.80
CA TYR A 247 -24.38 7.81 13.36
C TYR A 247 -24.44 8.64 14.64
N VAL A 248 -23.62 8.31 15.64
CA VAL A 248 -23.70 8.93 16.98
C VAL A 248 -23.19 10.36 17.01
N ALA A 249 -22.06 10.64 16.34
CA ALA A 249 -21.39 11.95 16.44
C ALA A 249 -21.82 12.93 15.36
N LYS A 250 -22.31 12.46 14.22
CA LYS A 250 -22.73 13.31 13.08
C LYS A 250 -24.23 13.28 12.83
N ASN A 251 -24.96 12.45 13.58
CA ASN A 251 -26.39 12.19 13.36
C ASN A 251 -26.69 11.90 11.88
N SER A 252 -25.88 11.01 11.29
CA SER A 252 -25.96 10.65 9.88
C SER A 252 -25.55 9.21 9.67
N LEU A 253 -25.99 8.60 8.58
CA LEU A 253 -25.66 7.25 8.16
C LEU A 253 -25.04 7.30 6.76
N PRO A 254 -24.16 6.35 6.41
CA PRO A 254 -23.56 6.28 5.07
C PRO A 254 -24.55 5.69 4.05
N THR A 255 -25.66 6.39 3.82
CA THR A 255 -26.75 5.94 2.93
C THR A 255 -26.37 5.92 1.45
N GLU A 256 -25.26 6.57 1.07
CA GLU A 256 -24.68 6.47 -0.26
C GLU A 256 -23.58 5.40 -0.35
N GLY A 257 -23.36 4.65 0.74
CA GLY A 257 -22.46 3.51 0.78
C GLY A 257 -21.20 3.73 1.65
N VAL A 258 -20.54 2.61 1.91
CA VAL A 258 -19.24 2.52 2.56
C VAL A 258 -18.21 2.11 1.52
N PHE A 259 -17.22 2.93 1.30
CA PHE A 259 -16.20 2.77 0.28
C PHE A 259 -14.86 2.39 0.94
N LEU A 260 -14.27 1.27 0.53
CA LEU A 260 -13.05 0.73 1.12
C LEU A 260 -11.89 0.93 0.15
N GLY A 261 -11.07 1.96 0.42
CA GLY A 261 -9.88 2.33 -0.33
C GLY A 261 -8.62 1.67 0.25
N VAL A 262 -8.62 0.35 0.30
CA VAL A 262 -7.48 -0.46 0.76
C VAL A 262 -6.41 -0.56 -0.32
N ASP A 263 -5.20 -0.99 0.06
CA ASP A 263 -4.09 -1.20 -0.87
C ASP A 263 -4.45 -2.27 -1.92
N ASN A 264 -3.96 -2.09 -3.13
CA ASN A 264 -4.11 -3.05 -4.23
C ASN A 264 -3.06 -4.18 -4.10
N ASP A 265 -3.15 -4.94 -3.03
CA ASP A 265 -2.32 -6.10 -2.75
C ASP A 265 -3.15 -7.30 -2.23
N ALA A 266 -2.50 -8.44 -2.03
CA ALA A 266 -3.20 -9.65 -1.58
C ALA A 266 -3.95 -9.47 -0.24
N ALA A 267 -3.40 -8.66 0.68
CA ALA A 267 -4.03 -8.41 1.98
C ALA A 267 -5.28 -7.51 1.83
N GLY A 268 -5.19 -6.46 0.99
CA GLY A 268 -6.32 -5.57 0.68
C GLY A 268 -7.45 -6.33 -0.02
N HIS A 269 -7.14 -7.17 -1.00
CA HIS A 269 -8.14 -8.01 -1.66
C HIS A 269 -8.82 -8.98 -0.69
N LYS A 270 -8.03 -9.69 0.15
CA LYS A 270 -8.59 -10.57 1.20
C LYS A 270 -9.46 -9.81 2.20
N PHE A 271 -9.10 -8.56 2.50
CA PHE A 271 -9.92 -7.71 3.36
C PHE A 271 -11.25 -7.36 2.70
N MET A 272 -11.24 -7.04 1.40
CA MET A 272 -12.46 -6.76 0.62
C MET A 272 -13.41 -7.96 0.58
N ASP A 273 -12.90 -9.18 0.45
CA ASP A 273 -13.70 -10.41 0.44
C ASP A 273 -14.60 -10.53 1.69
N LYS A 274 -14.19 -9.95 2.82
CA LYS A 274 -14.99 -9.93 4.06
C LYS A 274 -16.27 -9.09 3.94
N PHE A 275 -16.34 -8.18 2.97
CA PHE A 275 -17.45 -7.24 2.79
C PHE A 275 -18.25 -7.45 1.51
N GLU A 276 -17.80 -8.31 0.61
CA GLU A 276 -18.33 -8.46 -0.76
C GLU A 276 -19.85 -8.75 -0.83
N GLN A 277 -20.42 -9.37 0.20
CA GLN A 277 -21.85 -9.69 0.25
C GLN A 277 -22.56 -9.12 1.49
N LYS A 278 -21.90 -8.18 2.18
CA LYS A 278 -22.49 -7.57 3.37
C LYS A 278 -23.30 -6.33 2.98
N ALA A 279 -24.51 -6.25 3.49
CA ALA A 279 -25.33 -5.06 3.45
C ALA A 279 -26.04 -4.91 4.81
N PHE A 280 -26.34 -3.66 5.18
CA PHE A 280 -27.08 -3.35 6.40
C PHE A 280 -28.34 -2.59 6.01
N THR A 281 -29.49 -3.14 6.37
CA THR A 281 -30.75 -2.42 6.21
C THR A 281 -30.85 -1.32 7.27
N VAL A 282 -31.13 -0.10 6.85
CA VAL A 282 -31.38 1.01 7.77
C VAL A 282 -32.73 0.78 8.46
N ALA A 283 -32.75 0.81 9.80
CA ALA A 283 -33.99 0.64 10.55
C ALA A 283 -35.09 1.59 10.06
N ASP A 284 -36.30 1.08 9.94
CA ASP A 284 -37.49 1.81 9.44
C ASP A 284 -37.36 2.39 8.02
N SER A 285 -36.48 1.81 7.21
CA SER A 285 -36.23 2.24 5.83
C SER A 285 -36.05 1.04 4.90
N THR A 286 -36.29 1.25 3.60
CA THR A 286 -35.94 0.31 2.54
C THR A 286 -34.50 0.51 2.03
N LYS A 287 -33.77 1.48 2.59
CA LYS A 287 -32.39 1.76 2.18
C LYS A 287 -31.43 0.74 2.78
N GLU A 288 -30.53 0.29 1.93
CA GLU A 288 -29.42 -0.56 2.31
C GLU A 288 -28.10 0.22 2.27
N ILE A 289 -27.25 -0.03 3.24
CA ILE A 289 -25.86 0.44 3.26
C ILE A 289 -25.01 -0.67 2.66
N VAL A 290 -24.41 -0.42 1.51
CA VAL A 290 -23.62 -1.38 0.74
C VAL A 290 -22.15 -1.02 0.85
N PHE A 291 -21.26 -2.03 0.75
CA PHE A 291 -19.83 -1.86 0.72
C PHE A 291 -19.31 -1.88 -0.72
N HIS A 292 -18.45 -0.93 -1.04
CA HIS A 292 -17.86 -0.77 -2.36
C HIS A 292 -16.33 -0.87 -2.27
N SER A 293 -15.74 -1.64 -3.17
CA SER A 293 -14.29 -1.62 -3.36
C SER A 293 -13.88 -0.33 -4.08
N MET A 294 -12.80 0.28 -3.61
CA MET A 294 -12.15 1.40 -4.28
C MET A 294 -10.76 1.02 -4.78
N ILE A 295 -10.43 -0.28 -4.84
CA ILE A 295 -9.13 -0.71 -5.37
C ILE A 295 -8.96 -0.13 -6.76
N PRO A 296 -7.95 0.73 -6.99
CA PRO A 296 -7.79 1.39 -8.27
C PRO A 296 -7.33 0.40 -9.35
N ASN A 297 -7.88 0.57 -10.53
CA ASN A 297 -7.34 0.03 -11.78
C ASN A 297 -7.29 -1.51 -11.92
N ASP A 298 -8.43 -2.16 -11.80
CA ASP A 298 -8.55 -3.60 -12.17
C ASP A 298 -8.11 -3.91 -13.62
N TRP A 299 -8.10 -2.90 -14.51
CA TRP A 299 -7.68 -3.01 -15.93
C TRP A 299 -6.18 -2.84 -16.15
N ASP A 300 -5.43 -2.39 -15.16
CA ASP A 300 -4.01 -2.10 -15.33
C ASP A 300 -3.18 -3.38 -15.32
N ILE A 301 -2.36 -3.54 -16.34
CA ILE A 301 -1.42 -4.66 -16.49
C ILE A 301 0.00 -4.08 -16.60
N PRO A 302 0.98 -4.55 -15.81
CA PRO A 302 2.36 -4.12 -15.99
C PRO A 302 2.83 -4.40 -17.43
N ARG A 303 3.42 -3.40 -18.06
CA ARG A 303 3.89 -3.49 -19.47
C ARG A 303 4.88 -4.64 -19.68
N ASP A 304 5.73 -4.89 -18.71
CA ASP A 304 6.68 -5.99 -18.76
C ASP A 304 5.97 -7.36 -18.74
N HIS A 305 4.88 -7.49 -17.99
CA HIS A 305 4.07 -8.70 -17.97
C HIS A 305 3.30 -8.92 -19.28
N LEU A 306 2.86 -7.84 -19.94
CA LEU A 306 2.11 -7.95 -21.19
C LEU A 306 2.91 -8.71 -22.26
N SER A 307 4.20 -8.40 -22.41
CA SER A 307 5.06 -9.10 -23.36
C SER A 307 5.22 -10.58 -23.03
N ILE A 308 5.31 -10.92 -21.75
CA ILE A 308 5.38 -12.33 -21.28
C ILE A 308 4.07 -13.04 -21.62
N TYR A 309 2.91 -12.44 -21.32
CA TYR A 309 1.61 -13.04 -21.65
C TYR A 309 1.45 -13.28 -23.14
N GLN A 310 1.78 -12.29 -23.98
CA GLN A 310 1.65 -12.39 -25.44
C GLN A 310 2.55 -13.47 -26.02
N ASN A 311 3.79 -13.59 -25.58
CA ASN A 311 4.73 -14.60 -26.03
C ASN A 311 4.25 -16.01 -25.68
N ILE A 312 3.96 -16.27 -24.40
CA ILE A 312 3.50 -17.57 -23.93
C ILE A 312 2.19 -17.95 -24.62
N SER A 313 1.25 -17.03 -24.70
CA SER A 313 -0.08 -17.32 -25.26
C SER A 313 -0.01 -17.63 -26.76
N SER A 314 0.87 -16.96 -27.50
CA SER A 314 1.13 -17.25 -28.90
C SER A 314 1.72 -18.65 -29.10
N GLU A 315 2.65 -19.07 -28.25
CA GLU A 315 3.25 -20.41 -28.32
C GLU A 315 2.27 -21.53 -27.93
N VAL A 316 1.46 -21.31 -26.91
CA VAL A 316 0.50 -22.30 -26.39
C VAL A 316 -0.78 -22.30 -27.22
N GLY A 317 -1.17 -21.20 -27.85
CA GLY A 317 -2.38 -21.05 -28.65
C GLY A 317 -3.63 -20.72 -27.82
N ILE A 318 -3.50 -19.78 -26.88
CA ILE A 318 -4.61 -19.23 -26.07
C ILE A 318 -4.70 -17.71 -26.21
N ASP A 319 -5.78 -17.08 -25.73
CA ASP A 319 -5.82 -15.62 -25.61
C ASP A 319 -4.96 -15.16 -24.42
N TRP A 320 -4.04 -14.24 -24.64
CA TRP A 320 -3.18 -13.68 -23.60
C TRP A 320 -3.98 -12.99 -22.47
N LYS A 321 -5.18 -12.50 -22.77
CA LYS A 321 -6.09 -11.89 -21.78
C LYS A 321 -6.54 -12.91 -20.74
N SER A 322 -6.78 -14.16 -21.16
CA SER A 322 -7.14 -15.25 -20.24
C SER A 322 -5.97 -15.58 -19.29
N LEU A 323 -4.73 -15.56 -19.81
CA LEU A 323 -3.55 -15.77 -18.98
C LEU A 323 -3.34 -14.63 -17.99
N ALA A 324 -3.53 -13.39 -18.43
CA ALA A 324 -3.47 -12.21 -17.55
C ALA A 324 -4.57 -12.26 -16.47
N ALA A 325 -5.79 -12.67 -16.82
CA ALA A 325 -6.90 -12.82 -15.89
C ALA A 325 -6.62 -13.86 -14.81
N ALA A 326 -6.04 -14.99 -15.19
CA ALA A 326 -5.59 -16.02 -14.24
C ALA A 326 -4.56 -15.47 -13.27
N HIS A 327 -3.54 -14.78 -13.77
CA HIS A 327 -2.49 -14.17 -12.93
C HIS A 327 -3.05 -13.09 -12.01
N LYS A 328 -3.96 -12.24 -12.52
CA LYS A 328 -4.65 -11.20 -11.70
C LYS A 328 -5.46 -11.85 -10.58
N ALA A 329 -6.26 -12.86 -10.88
CA ALA A 329 -7.10 -13.54 -9.89
C ALA A 329 -6.28 -14.23 -8.81
N ALA A 330 -5.17 -14.84 -9.21
CA ALA A 330 -4.35 -15.66 -8.36
C ALA A 330 -3.47 -14.84 -7.39
N SER A 331 -2.88 -13.73 -7.84
CA SER A 331 -1.89 -12.98 -7.06
C SER A 331 -1.92 -11.47 -7.28
N ASN A 332 -2.94 -10.96 -7.97
CA ASN A 332 -2.99 -9.55 -8.34
C ASN A 332 -1.78 -9.10 -9.18
N LEU A 333 -1.37 -9.93 -10.12
CA LEU A 333 -0.23 -9.72 -11.02
C LEU A 333 1.14 -9.64 -10.32
N ASP A 334 1.27 -10.26 -9.14
CA ASP A 334 2.54 -10.32 -8.41
C ASP A 334 3.58 -11.11 -9.24
N PRO A 335 4.76 -10.54 -9.56
CA PRO A 335 5.80 -11.22 -10.32
C PRO A 335 6.42 -12.42 -9.61
N GLN A 336 6.13 -12.61 -8.32
CA GLN A 336 6.59 -13.75 -7.51
C GLN A 336 5.50 -14.83 -7.33
N MET A 337 4.46 -14.81 -8.13
CA MET A 337 3.47 -15.87 -8.11
C MET A 337 3.98 -17.12 -8.82
N TYR A 338 3.87 -18.26 -8.15
CA TYR A 338 4.50 -19.51 -8.61
C TYR A 338 3.57 -20.69 -8.77
N THR A 339 2.30 -20.57 -8.52
CA THR A 339 1.43 -21.73 -8.59
C THR A 339 0.23 -21.50 -9.48
N ALA A 340 -0.08 -22.50 -10.31
CA ALA A 340 -1.26 -22.50 -11.17
C ALA A 340 -2.57 -22.37 -10.41
N ASN A 341 -2.57 -22.73 -9.12
CA ASN A 341 -3.73 -22.66 -8.24
C ASN A 341 -3.79 -21.37 -7.40
N GLY A 342 -3.01 -20.35 -7.75
CA GLY A 342 -3.16 -19.02 -7.21
C GLY A 342 -2.50 -18.75 -5.87
N TYR A 343 -1.57 -19.60 -5.45
CA TYR A 343 -0.82 -19.38 -4.23
C TYR A 343 0.52 -18.72 -4.50
N LYS A 344 0.80 -17.67 -3.72
CA LYS A 344 2.11 -17.03 -3.73
C LYS A 344 3.14 -18.01 -3.19
N TYR A 345 4.14 -18.31 -3.97
CA TYR A 345 5.26 -19.12 -3.52
C TYR A 345 6.19 -18.29 -2.62
N THR A 346 5.96 -18.35 -1.32
CA THR A 346 6.82 -17.69 -0.32
C THR A 346 7.85 -18.64 0.30
N GLY A 347 8.06 -19.82 -0.29
CA GLY A 347 8.86 -20.89 0.31
C GLY A 347 8.12 -21.70 1.37
N ASN A 348 6.99 -21.21 1.89
CA ASN A 348 6.23 -21.80 2.99
C ASN A 348 4.73 -21.90 2.74
N LEU A 349 4.25 -21.69 1.51
CA LEU A 349 2.82 -21.68 1.25
C LEU A 349 2.47 -22.50 0.04
N ALA A 350 2.19 -23.76 0.28
CA ALA A 350 1.26 -24.49 -0.54
C ALA A 350 0.00 -24.70 0.29
N TYR A 351 -1.16 -24.40 -0.24
CA TYR A 351 -2.41 -24.90 0.30
C TYR A 351 -2.97 -25.93 -0.68
N PRO A 352 -3.23 -27.14 -0.24
CA PRO A 352 -2.77 -27.69 1.06
C PRO A 352 -1.24 -27.76 1.14
N GLU A 353 -0.69 -27.60 2.34
CA GLU A 353 0.77 -27.65 2.56
C GLU A 353 1.38 -28.89 1.91
N PRO A 354 2.48 -28.76 1.14
CA PRO A 354 3.18 -29.93 0.64
C PRO A 354 3.70 -30.74 1.82
N LYS A 355 3.38 -32.00 1.86
CA LYS A 355 3.88 -32.94 2.87
C LYS A 355 5.39 -33.14 2.84
N GLN A 356 6.11 -32.48 1.92
CA GLN A 356 7.57 -32.51 1.80
C GLN A 356 8.10 -31.10 1.55
N PRO A 357 9.30 -30.74 2.07
CA PRO A 357 9.92 -29.46 1.80
C PRO A 357 10.12 -29.31 0.28
N ILE A 358 9.54 -28.26 -0.29
CA ILE A 358 9.70 -27.94 -1.70
C ILE A 358 11.17 -27.56 -1.89
N GLN A 359 11.92 -28.34 -2.69
CA GLN A 359 13.25 -27.93 -3.12
C GLN A 359 13.17 -26.53 -3.74
N LYS A 360 14.10 -25.63 -3.37
CA LYS A 360 14.29 -24.33 -4.04
C LYS A 360 14.56 -24.59 -5.52
N VAL A 361 13.52 -24.66 -6.30
CA VAL A 361 13.61 -24.64 -7.77
C VAL A 361 13.58 -23.17 -8.16
N ASP A 362 14.56 -22.76 -8.94
CA ASP A 362 14.61 -21.42 -9.52
C ASP A 362 13.47 -21.31 -10.54
N ARG A 363 12.32 -20.79 -10.09
CA ARG A 363 11.09 -20.71 -10.89
C ARG A 363 10.90 -19.27 -11.34
N SER A 364 11.02 -19.02 -12.61
CA SER A 364 10.68 -17.72 -13.18
C SER A 364 9.16 -17.56 -13.31
N LEU A 365 8.66 -16.33 -13.26
CA LEU A 365 7.26 -16.00 -13.56
C LEU A 365 6.83 -16.61 -14.90
N GLU A 366 7.68 -16.57 -15.91
CA GLU A 366 7.44 -17.11 -17.23
C GLU A 366 7.19 -18.63 -17.20
N THR A 367 7.98 -19.38 -16.42
CA THR A 367 7.80 -20.84 -16.26
C THR A 367 6.46 -21.18 -15.62
N GLU A 368 6.02 -20.43 -14.63
CA GLU A 368 4.75 -20.68 -13.95
C GLU A 368 3.56 -20.24 -14.81
N LEU A 369 3.66 -19.12 -15.49
CA LEU A 369 2.62 -18.67 -16.42
C LEU A 369 2.46 -19.63 -17.60
N ARG A 370 3.53 -20.28 -18.07
CA ARG A 370 3.47 -21.30 -19.12
C ARG A 370 2.62 -22.50 -18.68
N LYS A 371 2.78 -22.99 -17.45
CA LYS A 371 1.95 -24.04 -16.89
C LYS A 371 0.48 -23.63 -16.79
N VAL A 372 0.23 -22.40 -16.34
CA VAL A 372 -1.14 -21.86 -16.29
C VAL A 372 -1.74 -21.79 -17.69
N ALA A 373 -0.97 -21.38 -18.69
CA ALA A 373 -1.42 -21.32 -20.08
C ALA A 373 -1.79 -22.72 -20.63
N GLU A 374 -0.98 -23.74 -20.34
CA GLU A 374 -1.27 -25.12 -20.69
C GLU A 374 -2.56 -25.62 -20.02
N LEU A 375 -2.74 -25.34 -18.72
CA LEU A 375 -3.98 -25.67 -18.00
C LEU A 375 -5.21 -24.96 -18.57
N ILE A 376 -5.08 -23.68 -18.95
CA ILE A 376 -6.16 -22.96 -19.62
C ILE A 376 -6.50 -23.64 -20.95
N LYS A 377 -5.50 -23.98 -21.77
CA LYS A 377 -5.73 -24.69 -23.05
C LYS A 377 -6.45 -26.01 -22.86
N ASP A 378 -5.97 -26.84 -21.93
CA ASP A 378 -6.52 -28.18 -21.67
C ASP A 378 -7.95 -28.14 -21.11
N ASN A 379 -8.30 -27.02 -20.42
CA ASN A 379 -9.62 -26.84 -19.82
C ASN A 379 -10.50 -25.82 -20.57
N SER A 380 -10.16 -25.52 -21.84
CA SER A 380 -10.96 -24.67 -22.73
C SER A 380 -11.74 -25.58 -23.69
N GLN A 381 -13.03 -25.70 -23.49
CA GLN A 381 -13.95 -26.39 -24.42
C GLN A 381 -14.93 -25.37 -24.99
N SER A 382 -15.00 -25.29 -26.34
CA SER A 382 -16.03 -24.50 -27.04
C SER A 382 -16.12 -23.03 -26.67
N ALA A 383 -15.00 -22.34 -26.44
CA ALA A 383 -14.90 -20.93 -26.05
C ALA A 383 -15.15 -20.62 -24.55
N GLU A 384 -15.51 -21.56 -23.72
CA GLU A 384 -15.57 -21.39 -22.28
C GLU A 384 -14.40 -22.08 -21.58
N ILE A 385 -13.81 -21.37 -20.60
CA ILE A 385 -12.71 -21.88 -19.77
C ILE A 385 -13.29 -22.40 -18.46
N ASN A 386 -13.01 -23.66 -18.12
CA ASN A 386 -13.34 -24.21 -16.81
C ASN A 386 -12.28 -23.74 -15.77
N TRP A 387 -12.48 -22.55 -15.22
CA TRP A 387 -11.56 -21.94 -14.27
C TRP A 387 -11.35 -22.76 -13.00
N ARG A 388 -12.32 -23.57 -12.58
CA ARG A 388 -12.16 -24.43 -11.42
C ARG A 388 -11.11 -25.51 -11.66
N HIS A 389 -11.11 -26.10 -12.83
CA HIS A 389 -10.09 -27.10 -13.22
C HIS A 389 -8.70 -26.45 -13.41
N VAL A 390 -8.63 -25.20 -13.88
CA VAL A 390 -7.36 -24.45 -14.00
C VAL A 390 -6.67 -24.28 -12.65
N PHE A 391 -7.45 -24.06 -11.58
CA PHE A 391 -6.91 -23.77 -10.25
C PHE A 391 -6.93 -24.95 -9.28
N ALA A 392 -7.59 -26.05 -9.60
CA ALA A 392 -7.61 -27.24 -8.77
C ALA A 392 -6.29 -28.04 -8.88
N ASN A 393 -5.77 -28.49 -7.73
CA ASN A 393 -4.60 -29.38 -7.71
C ASN A 393 -4.96 -30.84 -8.06
N ASP A 394 -6.19 -31.20 -7.77
CA ASP A 394 -6.79 -32.52 -8.10
C ASP A 394 -8.32 -32.38 -8.20
N GLN A 395 -8.96 -33.44 -8.70
CA GLN A 395 -10.42 -33.47 -8.89
C GLN A 395 -11.22 -33.28 -7.58
N HIS A 396 -10.61 -33.51 -6.41
CA HIS A 396 -11.28 -33.36 -5.12
C HIS A 396 -11.21 -31.93 -4.60
N ALA A 397 -10.26 -31.13 -5.07
CA ALA A 397 -10.07 -29.73 -4.69
C ALA A 397 -10.97 -28.74 -5.45
N GLU A 398 -11.59 -29.13 -6.56
CA GLU A 398 -12.39 -28.27 -7.44
C GLU A 398 -13.53 -27.53 -6.73
N ASN A 399 -14.14 -28.17 -5.74
CA ASN A 399 -15.25 -27.61 -4.98
C ASN A 399 -14.81 -26.99 -3.65
N SER A 400 -13.53 -26.85 -3.41
CA SER A 400 -13.04 -26.15 -2.21
C SER A 400 -13.32 -24.65 -2.32
N ASP A 401 -13.68 -24.00 -1.20
CA ASP A 401 -13.93 -22.56 -1.12
C ASP A 401 -12.81 -21.71 -1.73
N PRO A 402 -11.51 -21.99 -1.47
CA PRO A 402 -10.43 -21.19 -2.05
C PRO A 402 -10.37 -21.28 -3.58
N VAL A 403 -10.51 -22.48 -4.14
CA VAL A 403 -10.49 -22.72 -5.59
C VAL A 403 -11.67 -22.04 -6.26
N SER A 404 -12.88 -22.18 -5.70
CA SER A 404 -14.08 -21.52 -6.23
C SER A 404 -13.91 -20.00 -6.29
N LYS A 405 -13.40 -19.39 -5.23
CA LYS A 405 -13.19 -17.92 -5.17
C LYS A 405 -12.18 -17.42 -6.21
N VAL A 406 -11.07 -18.11 -6.39
CA VAL A 406 -10.08 -17.73 -7.41
C VAL A 406 -10.63 -17.95 -8.81
N ALA A 407 -11.34 -19.04 -9.04
CA ALA A 407 -11.99 -19.34 -10.32
C ALA A 407 -13.03 -18.28 -10.72
N ASP A 408 -13.88 -17.88 -9.78
CA ASP A 408 -14.89 -16.84 -10.01
C ASP A 408 -14.25 -15.48 -10.29
N LYS A 409 -13.14 -15.15 -9.61
CA LYS A 409 -12.35 -13.93 -9.90
C LYS A 409 -11.73 -14.00 -11.30
N ALA A 410 -11.15 -15.13 -11.68
CA ALA A 410 -10.54 -15.31 -13.01
C ALA A 410 -11.57 -15.18 -14.12
N ALA A 411 -12.75 -15.77 -13.97
CA ALA A 411 -13.86 -15.62 -14.92
C ALA A 411 -14.25 -14.16 -15.09
N ARG A 412 -14.42 -13.42 -13.99
CA ARG A 412 -14.74 -11.99 -14.00
C ARG A 412 -13.67 -11.14 -14.66
N TYR A 413 -12.40 -11.35 -14.33
CA TYR A 413 -11.29 -10.62 -14.95
C TYR A 413 -11.13 -10.97 -16.43
N ASN A 414 -11.34 -12.22 -16.81
CA ASN A 414 -11.30 -12.62 -18.20
C ASN A 414 -12.39 -11.92 -19.02
N GLU A 415 -13.61 -11.91 -18.55
CA GLU A 415 -14.71 -11.18 -19.18
C GLU A 415 -14.40 -9.68 -19.29
N MET A 416 -13.88 -9.08 -18.23
CA MET A 416 -13.49 -7.69 -18.20
C MET A 416 -12.39 -7.38 -19.23
N TYR A 417 -11.32 -8.17 -19.28
CA TYR A 417 -10.21 -7.94 -20.21
C TYR A 417 -10.59 -8.20 -21.68
N VAL A 418 -11.46 -9.17 -21.94
CA VAL A 418 -11.97 -9.46 -23.27
C VAL A 418 -12.88 -8.35 -23.78
N ASN A 419 -13.84 -7.89 -22.96
CA ASN A 419 -14.88 -6.95 -23.36
C ASN A 419 -14.46 -5.49 -23.29
N GLN A 420 -13.62 -5.12 -22.32
CA GLN A 420 -13.28 -3.72 -22.03
C GLN A 420 -11.82 -3.40 -22.31
N GLY A 421 -11.00 -4.41 -22.46
CA GLY A 421 -9.58 -4.29 -22.70
C GLY A 421 -8.76 -4.18 -21.41
N ALA A 422 -7.46 -4.44 -21.54
CA ALA A 422 -6.48 -4.22 -20.48
C ALA A 422 -5.58 -3.03 -20.85
N ARG A 423 -5.20 -2.24 -19.86
CA ARG A 423 -4.36 -1.06 -20.05
C ARG A 423 -2.93 -1.35 -19.61
N PRO A 424 -1.95 -1.37 -20.53
CA PRO A 424 -0.55 -1.50 -20.16
C PRO A 424 -0.06 -0.26 -19.38
N VAL A 425 0.52 -0.47 -18.23
CA VAL A 425 1.11 0.56 -17.38
C VAL A 425 2.59 0.27 -17.11
N ILE A 426 3.36 1.30 -16.81
CA ILE A 426 4.80 1.13 -16.50
C ILE A 426 4.92 0.41 -15.16
N GLU A 427 4.12 0.80 -14.17
CA GLU A 427 4.11 0.26 -12.83
C GLU A 427 2.68 0.13 -12.32
N LEU A 428 2.38 -0.98 -11.64
CA LEU A 428 1.10 -1.17 -10.96
C LEU A 428 1.07 -0.33 -9.69
N LYS A 429 0.04 0.46 -9.55
CA LYS A 429 -0.17 1.28 -8.37
C LYS A 429 -0.64 0.39 -7.22
N LYS A 430 0.11 0.46 -6.12
CA LYS A 430 -0.20 -0.33 -4.95
C LYS A 430 -1.20 0.37 -4.04
N ASP A 431 -0.99 1.65 -3.80
CA ASP A 431 -1.77 2.46 -2.87
C ASP A 431 -2.15 3.83 -3.47
N TRP A 432 -2.97 4.60 -2.77
CA TRP A 432 -3.45 5.91 -3.23
C TRP A 432 -2.35 6.96 -3.31
N ASN A 433 -1.31 6.85 -2.47
CA ASN A 433 -0.19 7.77 -2.55
C ASN A 433 0.68 7.50 -3.78
N ASP A 434 0.88 6.25 -4.15
CA ASP A 434 1.56 5.89 -5.39
C ASP A 434 0.76 6.39 -6.61
N ASP A 435 -0.58 6.29 -6.58
CA ASP A 435 -1.43 6.82 -7.64
C ASP A 435 -1.26 8.34 -7.82
N LEU A 436 -1.40 9.10 -6.74
CA LEU A 436 -1.21 10.55 -6.74
C LEU A 436 0.18 10.94 -7.25
N ARG A 437 1.24 10.34 -6.72
CA ARG A 437 2.62 10.64 -7.11
C ARG A 437 2.89 10.33 -8.57
N ASN A 438 2.38 9.23 -9.08
CA ASN A 438 2.53 8.86 -10.48
C ASN A 438 1.81 9.84 -11.42
N LYS A 439 0.60 10.28 -11.06
CA LYS A 439 -0.13 11.32 -11.82
C LYS A 439 0.63 12.64 -11.84
N LEU A 440 1.16 13.07 -10.68
CA LEU A 440 1.95 14.29 -10.58
C LEU A 440 3.26 14.20 -11.38
N ASN A 441 3.96 13.06 -11.29
CA ASN A 441 5.18 12.82 -12.06
C ASN A 441 4.91 12.81 -13.57
N THR A 442 3.84 12.16 -14.02
CA THR A 442 3.45 12.13 -15.42
C THR A 442 3.14 13.55 -15.94
N ALA A 443 2.35 14.31 -15.19
CA ALA A 443 2.02 15.69 -15.55
C ALA A 443 3.26 16.60 -15.55
N SER A 444 4.19 16.39 -14.60
CA SER A 444 5.46 17.12 -14.56
C SER A 444 6.35 16.76 -15.75
N GLU A 445 6.46 15.46 -16.06
CA GLU A 445 7.25 15.00 -17.22
C GLU A 445 6.69 15.53 -18.53
N GLU A 446 5.36 15.51 -18.72
CA GLU A 446 4.72 16.09 -19.90
C GLU A 446 5.02 17.59 -20.04
N ARG A 447 5.00 18.35 -18.95
CA ARG A 447 5.40 19.76 -18.95
C ARG A 447 6.86 19.93 -19.34
N LEU A 448 7.76 19.11 -18.78
CA LEU A 448 9.19 19.16 -19.08
C LEU A 448 9.50 18.88 -20.54
N LEU A 449 8.83 17.88 -21.14
CA LEU A 449 9.03 17.48 -22.52
C LEU A 449 8.42 18.45 -23.53
N ASN A 450 7.33 19.14 -23.17
CA ASN A 450 6.57 20.02 -24.06
C ASN A 450 7.01 21.48 -24.01
N ASN A 451 7.82 21.88 -23.02
CA ASN A 451 8.31 23.24 -22.87
C ASN A 451 9.76 23.37 -23.35
N ASP A 452 10.06 24.50 -23.95
CA ASP A 452 11.42 24.98 -24.11
C ASP A 452 11.76 25.89 -22.91
N TYR A 453 13.02 25.91 -22.51
CA TYR A 453 13.49 26.67 -21.37
C TYR A 453 14.58 27.64 -21.79
N ALA A 454 14.59 28.83 -21.19
CA ALA A 454 15.60 29.85 -21.49
C ALA A 454 16.14 30.48 -20.21
N SER A 455 17.38 30.89 -20.27
CA SER A 455 18.08 31.68 -19.26
C SER A 455 18.85 32.83 -19.92
N SER A 456 19.52 33.65 -19.13
CA SER A 456 20.43 34.68 -19.65
C SER A 456 21.65 34.11 -20.39
N THR A 457 21.93 32.82 -20.26
CA THR A 457 23.13 32.17 -20.82
C THR A 457 22.86 31.25 -22.02
N GLY A 458 21.62 30.83 -22.22
CA GLY A 458 21.29 29.88 -23.28
C GLY A 458 19.84 29.37 -23.25
N THR A 459 19.60 28.36 -24.07
CA THR A 459 18.34 27.63 -24.13
C THR A 459 18.54 26.19 -23.70
N LEU A 460 17.49 25.54 -23.20
CA LEU A 460 17.51 24.17 -22.71
C LEU A 460 16.26 23.45 -23.19
N LYS A 461 16.43 22.23 -23.68
CA LYS A 461 15.35 21.34 -24.10
C LYS A 461 15.47 20.00 -23.42
N VAL A 462 14.34 19.52 -22.89
CA VAL A 462 14.27 18.21 -22.21
C VAL A 462 13.77 17.16 -23.20
N SER A 463 14.40 15.99 -23.17
CA SER A 463 14.01 14.82 -23.95
C SER A 463 14.06 13.56 -23.08
N ARG A 464 13.38 12.51 -23.53
CA ARG A 464 13.45 11.20 -22.87
C ARG A 464 14.49 10.32 -23.57
N LYS A 465 15.40 9.74 -22.82
CA LYS A 465 16.36 8.75 -23.28
C LYS A 465 16.07 7.39 -22.64
N VAL A 466 15.98 6.35 -23.45
CA VAL A 466 15.77 4.98 -22.97
C VAL A 466 17.05 4.19 -23.17
N GLU A 467 17.67 3.73 -22.07
CA GLU A 467 18.85 2.88 -22.08
C GLU A 467 18.60 1.61 -21.25
N GLN A 468 18.85 0.44 -21.81
CA GLN A 468 18.82 -0.86 -21.13
C GLN A 468 17.61 -1.06 -20.18
N LYS A 469 16.40 -0.74 -20.63
CA LYS A 469 15.13 -0.81 -19.86
C LYS A 469 14.94 0.28 -18.78
N ARG A 470 15.80 1.29 -18.70
CA ARG A 470 15.58 2.46 -17.83
C ARG A 470 15.32 3.68 -18.69
N SER A 471 14.32 4.47 -18.31
CA SER A 471 14.02 5.75 -18.92
C SER A 471 14.63 6.85 -18.06
N LYS A 472 15.38 7.76 -18.68
CA LYS A 472 15.93 8.96 -18.06
C LYS A 472 15.45 10.20 -18.77
N LEU A 473 15.37 11.31 -18.07
CA LEU A 473 15.21 12.62 -18.67
C LEU A 473 16.60 13.22 -18.95
N VAL A 474 16.78 13.74 -20.14
CA VAL A 474 18.02 14.39 -20.57
C VAL A 474 17.69 15.81 -21.01
N ALA A 475 18.31 16.78 -20.38
CA ALA A 475 18.24 18.18 -20.78
C ALA A 475 19.49 18.55 -21.60
N GLU A 476 19.30 19.03 -22.84
CA GLU A 476 20.32 19.57 -23.69
C GLU A 476 20.34 21.09 -23.54
N GLU A 477 21.41 21.62 -22.96
CA GLU A 477 21.69 23.06 -22.88
C GLU A 477 22.49 23.51 -24.09
N ARG A 478 22.02 24.55 -24.77
CA ARG A 478 22.76 25.26 -25.81
C ARG A 478 22.99 26.68 -25.35
N THR A 479 24.24 26.97 -25.02
CA THR A 479 24.63 28.33 -24.62
C THR A 479 24.76 29.27 -25.83
N PHE A 480 24.60 30.56 -25.61
CA PHE A 480 24.71 31.56 -26.70
C PHE A 480 26.12 31.67 -27.29
N ASN A 481 27.14 31.17 -26.61
CA ASN A 481 28.51 31.07 -27.12
C ASN A 481 28.76 29.77 -27.91
N GLY A 482 27.74 28.95 -28.19
CA GLY A 482 27.80 27.73 -28.97
C GLY A 482 28.19 26.46 -28.21
N ALA A 483 28.41 26.50 -26.89
CA ALA A 483 28.69 25.30 -26.12
C ALA A 483 27.40 24.49 -25.89
N VAL A 484 27.52 23.16 -25.93
CA VAL A 484 26.43 22.22 -25.65
C VAL A 484 26.79 21.42 -24.41
N LYS A 485 25.87 21.33 -23.47
CA LYS A 485 25.98 20.50 -22.25
C LYS A 485 24.75 19.64 -22.09
N PHE A 486 24.91 18.52 -21.41
CA PHE A 486 23.82 17.59 -21.09
C PHE A 486 23.71 17.39 -19.59
N PHE A 487 22.49 17.35 -19.12
CA PHE A 487 22.13 16.99 -17.74
C PHE A 487 21.19 15.79 -17.78
N GLU A 488 21.40 14.82 -16.91
CA GLU A 488 20.52 13.65 -16.80
C GLU A 488 19.83 13.66 -15.44
N ALA A 489 18.57 13.21 -15.41
CA ALA A 489 17.80 13.01 -14.20
C ALA A 489 17.00 11.72 -14.28
N ASP A 490 16.90 11.01 -13.16
CA ASP A 490 16.12 9.78 -13.05
C ASP A 490 14.62 10.05 -12.79
N SER A 491 14.27 11.31 -12.47
CA SER A 491 12.88 11.70 -12.19
C SER A 491 12.56 13.11 -12.73
N PRO A 492 11.28 13.39 -13.05
CA PRO A 492 10.83 14.73 -13.44
C PRO A 492 11.17 15.80 -12.40
N ARG A 493 11.02 15.47 -11.11
CA ARG A 493 11.34 16.37 -9.99
C ARG A 493 12.82 16.75 -9.96
N GLU A 494 13.69 15.79 -10.14
CA GLU A 494 15.13 16.04 -10.20
C GLU A 494 15.48 16.93 -11.40
N MET A 495 14.86 16.69 -12.54
CA MET A 495 15.03 17.53 -13.73
C MET A 495 14.52 18.97 -13.51
N GLU A 496 13.34 19.15 -12.89
CA GLU A 496 12.83 20.47 -12.53
C GLU A 496 13.78 21.22 -11.58
N PHE A 497 14.34 20.50 -10.60
CA PHE A 497 15.34 21.07 -9.68
C PHE A 497 16.61 21.52 -10.41
N LEU A 498 17.12 20.71 -11.34
CA LEU A 498 18.29 21.06 -12.17
C LEU A 498 17.99 22.31 -13.02
N ILE A 499 16.88 22.32 -13.75
CA ILE A 499 16.45 23.45 -14.59
C ILE A 499 16.41 24.74 -13.77
N LYS A 500 15.78 24.71 -12.60
CA LYS A 500 15.66 25.86 -11.71
C LYS A 500 17.00 26.32 -11.17
N ASN A 501 17.85 25.39 -10.72
CA ASN A 501 19.16 25.73 -10.14
C ASN A 501 20.12 26.31 -11.17
N TYR A 502 20.00 25.93 -12.43
CA TYR A 502 20.76 26.53 -13.53
C TYR A 502 20.12 27.83 -14.06
N GLY A 503 19.03 28.31 -13.42
CA GLY A 503 18.40 29.58 -13.74
C GLY A 503 17.57 29.60 -15.02
N TYR A 504 17.12 28.44 -15.49
CA TYR A 504 16.25 28.31 -16.64
C TYR A 504 14.78 28.46 -16.26
N ASN A 505 14.01 29.17 -17.09
CA ASN A 505 12.57 29.34 -16.98
C ASN A 505 11.88 28.82 -18.24
N ALA A 506 10.67 28.28 -18.09
CA ALA A 506 9.86 27.89 -19.23
C ALA A 506 9.53 29.11 -20.10
N VAL A 507 9.62 28.92 -21.41
CA VAL A 507 9.32 29.97 -22.41
C VAL A 507 7.84 29.88 -22.74
N ASP A 508 7.12 31.01 -22.57
CA ASP A 508 5.73 31.07 -22.97
C ASP A 508 5.63 31.07 -24.51
N LYS A 509 4.82 30.19 -25.10
CA LYS A 509 4.66 30.08 -26.55
C LYS A 509 4.20 31.37 -27.24
N GLN A 510 3.76 32.36 -26.45
CA GLN A 510 3.42 33.69 -26.99
C GLN A 510 4.65 34.60 -27.18
N ASP A 511 5.81 34.27 -26.60
CA ASP A 511 7.03 35.07 -26.64
C ASP A 511 8.07 34.58 -27.69
N GLU A 512 7.74 33.57 -28.52
CA GLU A 512 8.65 33.05 -29.57
C GLU A 512 9.11 34.13 -30.57
N HIS A 513 8.43 35.24 -30.66
CA HIS A 513 8.83 36.37 -31.53
C HIS A 513 9.93 37.28 -30.95
N MET A 514 10.25 37.17 -29.67
CA MET A 514 11.27 38.00 -29.01
C MET A 514 12.65 37.37 -28.89
N MET A 515 12.82 36.10 -29.24
CA MET A 515 14.09 35.36 -29.11
C MET A 515 14.90 35.25 -30.44
N LYS A 516 14.75 36.18 -31.35
CA LYS A 516 15.76 36.31 -32.41
C LYS A 516 16.98 36.98 -31.82
N PRO A 517 18.21 36.43 -32.00
CA PRO A 517 19.43 37.12 -31.57
C PRO A 517 19.43 38.48 -32.23
N GLN A 518 19.54 39.54 -31.41
CA GLN A 518 19.84 40.87 -31.94
C GLN A 518 21.17 40.74 -32.70
N GLN A 519 21.09 40.84 -34.00
CA GLN A 519 22.29 41.01 -34.82
C GLN A 519 22.98 42.26 -34.31
N HIS A 520 24.14 42.09 -33.71
CA HIS A 520 25.06 43.20 -33.47
C HIS A 520 25.34 43.87 -34.80
N THR A 521 24.72 45.00 -35.03
CA THR A 521 25.10 45.92 -36.10
C THR A 521 26.52 46.38 -35.78
N GLU A 522 27.48 45.87 -36.54
CA GLU A 522 28.83 46.44 -36.57
C GLU A 522 28.73 47.94 -36.90
N THR A 523 28.89 48.77 -35.88
CA THR A 523 29.10 50.19 -36.10
C THR A 523 30.52 50.37 -36.65
N ARG A 524 30.61 50.49 -37.98
CA ARG A 524 31.83 50.95 -38.66
C ARG A 524 32.20 52.29 -38.09
N ILE A 525 33.26 52.35 -37.27
CA ILE A 525 33.94 53.60 -36.88
C ILE A 525 34.65 54.10 -38.11
N LYS A 526 34.16 55.20 -38.69
CA LYS A 526 34.87 55.94 -39.69
C LYS A 526 36.09 56.60 -39.03
N GLU A 527 37.28 56.12 -39.43
CA GLU A 527 38.53 56.87 -39.15
C GLU A 527 38.46 58.19 -39.89
N HIS A 528 38.35 59.27 -39.13
CA HIS A 528 38.70 60.62 -39.66
C HIS A 528 40.19 60.81 -39.46
N SER A 529 40.91 60.80 -40.64
CA SER A 529 42.26 61.31 -40.76
C SER A 529 42.28 62.78 -40.39
N LEU A 530 43.03 63.17 -39.39
CA LEU A 530 43.48 64.51 -39.15
C LEU A 530 44.95 64.61 -39.64
N SER A 531 45.12 65.27 -40.79
CA SER A 531 46.39 65.84 -41.21
C SER A 531 46.49 67.25 -40.61
N ARG A 532 47.47 67.47 -39.85
CA ARG A 532 48.37 68.55 -39.55
C ARG A 532 48.57 68.77 -38.07
#